data_b37385e3a51dba9fb034ecfe19cc4da1
#
_entry.id   b37385e3a51dba9fb034ecfe19cc4da1
#
_cell.length_a   1.000
_cell.length_b   1.000
_cell.length_c   1.000
_cell.angle_alpha   90.00
_cell.angle_beta   90.00
_cell.angle_gamma   90.00
#
_symmetry.space_group_name_H-M   'P 1'
#
loop_
_entity.id
_entity.type
_entity.pdbx_description
1 polymer ?
#
loop_
_entity_poly.entity_id
_entity_poly.type
_entity_poly.pdbx_seq_one_letter_code
_entity_poly.pdbx_strand_id
1 'polypeptide(L)'
;MSIDQSKIRNFCIIAHIDHGKSTLADRIIEKTGTLTSREMQAQVLDNMDLERERGITIKSQAVRIIYTAKDGEEYIFNLIDTPGHVDFNYEVSRSLAACDGAILVVDAAQGVEAQTLANVYLALDHDLDVFPVINKVDLPSARPDEVAKEIEDVIGIEAMDAPRISAKTGLNIEDVLEQIVKKIPAPTGDKDAPLKALIFDATYDSYKGVIIFCRLREGSVKVGDTIKMMATGASDVVTEVGYFGAGQFIPCDELSAGMVGYIAASIKNVRDTRVGDTVTLVDRPCDEALPGYKKVNPMVYCGLYPADSAKYPDLRDALEKLQVNDASLQFEPETSLALGFGFRCGFLGLLHLEIIQERLEREFDLDLVTTAPSVIYKIHKTSGEVIDLTNPSNMPDPSEIEYMEEPYVSAEIMVTSDYVGAIMKLCQERRGVYISMEYIEKTRALIKYDLPLNEIIYDFFDALKSRSRGYASFDYEMKDYERSELVKLDILINKEMVDALSFIVFKESAYERGRKMCEKLKGEIPRHLFEIPIQAAVGGKIIARETVKALRKDVLAKCYGGDISRKKKLLEKQKEGKKRMRQVGNVEIPQEAFMSVL
;
A
#
# COMPACT_ATOMS: atom_id res chain seq x y z
N MET A 1 -35.54 0.75 -19.43
CA MET A 1 -36.47 0.60 -18.27
C MET A 1 -35.85 1.39 -17.12
N SER A 2 -36.68 2.23 -16.46
CA SER A 2 -36.20 2.92 -15.25
C SER A 2 -35.95 1.87 -14.16
N ILE A 3 -34.74 1.82 -13.65
CA ILE A 3 -34.38 0.92 -12.54
C ILE A 3 -35.06 1.42 -11.28
N ASP A 4 -35.78 0.55 -10.57
CA ASP A 4 -36.39 0.87 -9.29
C ASP A 4 -35.28 0.98 -8.22
N GLN A 5 -35.08 2.20 -7.71
CA GLN A 5 -34.08 2.52 -6.72
C GLN A 5 -34.23 1.69 -5.43
N SER A 6 -35.48 1.31 -5.07
CA SER A 6 -35.76 0.47 -3.90
C SER A 6 -35.15 -0.93 -3.98
N LYS A 7 -34.82 -1.37 -5.19
CA LYS A 7 -34.21 -2.70 -5.48
C LYS A 7 -32.69 -2.65 -5.61
N ILE A 8 -32.05 -1.51 -5.43
CA ILE A 8 -30.60 -1.38 -5.50
C ILE A 8 -30.00 -1.64 -4.11
N ARG A 9 -28.87 -2.34 -4.06
CA ARG A 9 -28.04 -2.54 -2.87
C ARG A 9 -26.59 -2.27 -3.22
N ASN A 10 -26.01 -1.21 -2.65
CA ASN A 10 -24.60 -0.85 -2.83
C ASN A 10 -23.84 -1.25 -1.59
N PHE A 11 -22.92 -2.19 -1.70
CA PHE A 11 -22.23 -2.72 -0.54
C PHE A 11 -20.79 -3.14 -0.86
N CYS A 12 -20.00 -3.21 0.19
CA CYS A 12 -18.66 -3.76 0.13
C CYS A 12 -18.51 -4.96 1.08
N ILE A 13 -17.37 -5.63 0.96
CA ILE A 13 -16.96 -6.69 1.88
C ILE A 13 -15.72 -6.20 2.61
N ILE A 14 -15.80 -6.11 3.93
CA ILE A 14 -14.67 -5.79 4.82
C ILE A 14 -14.26 -7.03 5.61
N ALA A 15 -12.96 -7.24 5.73
CA ALA A 15 -12.41 -8.40 6.42
C ALA A 15 -10.95 -8.17 6.80
N HIS A 16 -10.47 -8.92 7.78
CA HIS A 16 -9.02 -9.08 7.96
C HIS A 16 -8.41 -9.89 6.80
N ILE A 17 -7.10 -9.75 6.60
CA ILE A 17 -6.34 -10.55 5.62
C ILE A 17 -6.59 -12.04 5.89
N ASP A 18 -6.76 -12.82 4.83
CA ASP A 18 -7.03 -14.26 4.87
C ASP A 18 -8.35 -14.71 5.51
N HIS A 19 -9.26 -13.83 5.92
CA HIS A 19 -10.59 -14.21 6.40
C HIS A 19 -11.52 -14.70 5.29
N GLY A 20 -11.13 -14.57 4.02
CA GLY A 20 -11.84 -15.13 2.86
C GLY A 20 -12.75 -14.13 2.14
N LYS A 21 -12.42 -12.84 2.17
CA LYS A 21 -13.12 -11.76 1.46
C LYS A 21 -13.30 -12.05 -0.03
N SER A 22 -12.21 -12.19 -0.80
CA SER A 22 -12.24 -12.42 -2.25
C SER A 22 -12.90 -13.76 -2.60
N THR A 23 -12.74 -14.79 -1.75
CA THR A 23 -13.44 -16.07 -1.92
C THR A 23 -14.95 -15.92 -1.76
N LEU A 24 -15.42 -15.08 -0.82
CA LEU A 24 -16.86 -14.79 -0.68
C LEU A 24 -17.38 -14.01 -1.87
N ALA A 25 -16.65 -13.00 -2.35
CA ALA A 25 -17.01 -12.24 -3.56
C ALA A 25 -17.16 -13.17 -4.77
N ASP A 26 -16.22 -14.09 -5.00
CA ASP A 26 -16.31 -15.11 -6.05
C ASP A 26 -17.58 -15.96 -5.92
N ARG A 27 -17.93 -16.39 -4.69
CA ARG A 27 -19.14 -17.21 -4.46
C ARG A 27 -20.43 -16.42 -4.69
N ILE A 28 -20.47 -15.14 -4.37
CA ILE A 28 -21.61 -14.27 -4.66
C ILE A 28 -21.79 -14.18 -6.19
N ILE A 29 -20.72 -13.93 -6.95
CA ILE A 29 -20.75 -13.85 -8.41
C ILE A 29 -21.17 -15.17 -9.04
N GLU A 30 -20.66 -16.28 -8.55
CA GLU A 30 -21.00 -17.64 -9.03
C GLU A 30 -22.47 -17.98 -8.78
N LYS A 31 -22.95 -17.77 -7.52
CA LYS A 31 -24.32 -18.12 -7.10
C LYS A 31 -25.40 -17.30 -7.82
N THR A 32 -25.10 -16.08 -8.19
CA THR A 32 -26.01 -15.20 -8.92
C THR A 32 -25.98 -15.43 -10.43
N GLY A 33 -25.07 -16.30 -10.93
CA GLY A 33 -24.97 -16.62 -12.36
C GLY A 33 -24.47 -15.45 -13.22
N THR A 34 -23.81 -14.47 -12.59
CA THR A 34 -23.24 -13.30 -13.30
C THR A 34 -22.15 -13.73 -14.28
N LEU A 35 -21.39 -14.77 -13.94
CA LEU A 35 -20.46 -15.47 -14.81
C LEU A 35 -20.82 -16.94 -14.92
N THR A 36 -20.57 -17.51 -16.10
CA THR A 36 -20.74 -18.95 -16.29
C THR A 36 -19.60 -19.70 -15.58
N SER A 37 -19.82 -20.98 -15.24
CA SER A 37 -18.80 -21.81 -14.58
C SER A 37 -17.51 -22.00 -15.41
N ARG A 38 -17.53 -21.69 -16.72
CA ARG A 38 -16.34 -21.70 -17.59
C ARG A 38 -15.54 -20.40 -17.54
N GLU A 39 -16.20 -19.29 -17.22
CA GLU A 39 -15.61 -17.95 -17.10
C GLU A 39 -15.11 -17.66 -15.69
N MET A 40 -15.61 -18.44 -14.70
CA MET A 40 -15.16 -18.32 -13.32
C MET A 40 -13.69 -18.72 -13.17
N GLN A 41 -12.91 -17.81 -12.65
CA GLN A 41 -11.53 -18.01 -12.19
C GLN A 41 -11.48 -17.70 -10.69
N ALA A 42 -10.47 -18.19 -10.00
CA ALA A 42 -10.25 -17.78 -8.61
C ALA A 42 -9.89 -16.30 -8.58
N GLN A 43 -10.47 -15.57 -7.63
CA GLN A 43 -10.27 -14.12 -7.46
C GLN A 43 -10.65 -13.35 -8.74
N VAL A 44 -11.88 -13.55 -9.22
CA VAL A 44 -12.39 -12.95 -10.47
C VAL A 44 -12.33 -11.43 -10.46
N LEU A 45 -12.47 -10.80 -9.31
CA LEU A 45 -12.40 -9.34 -9.16
C LEU A 45 -10.95 -8.83 -9.10
N ASP A 46 -9.98 -9.67 -8.75
CA ASP A 46 -8.57 -9.29 -8.75
C ASP A 46 -8.04 -9.29 -10.21
N ASN A 47 -8.14 -8.14 -10.87
CA ASN A 47 -7.82 -8.00 -12.29
C ASN A 47 -6.32 -7.89 -12.58
N MET A 48 -5.51 -7.54 -11.59
CA MET A 48 -4.07 -7.44 -11.73
C MET A 48 -3.41 -8.80 -11.48
N ASP A 49 -2.45 -9.18 -12.33
CA ASP A 49 -1.66 -10.39 -12.09
C ASP A 49 -0.97 -10.36 -10.72
N LEU A 50 -0.56 -9.16 -10.31
CA LEU A 50 0.07 -8.90 -9.02
C LEU A 50 -0.84 -9.22 -7.82
N GLU A 51 -2.14 -8.91 -7.91
CA GLU A 51 -3.15 -9.25 -6.89
C GLU A 51 -3.26 -10.76 -6.72
N ARG A 52 -3.32 -11.48 -7.84
CA ARG A 52 -3.43 -12.95 -7.86
C ARG A 52 -2.16 -13.63 -7.34
N GLU A 53 -0.98 -13.13 -7.74
CA GLU A 53 0.32 -13.66 -7.29
C GLU A 53 0.51 -13.49 -5.77
N ARG A 54 0.11 -12.34 -5.23
CA ARG A 54 0.27 -12.01 -3.81
C ARG A 54 -0.91 -12.47 -2.95
N GLY A 55 -2.04 -12.83 -3.57
CA GLY A 55 -3.27 -13.23 -2.88
C GLY A 55 -3.95 -12.11 -2.09
N ILE A 56 -3.73 -10.86 -2.49
CA ILE A 56 -4.31 -9.67 -1.84
C ILE A 56 -4.98 -8.77 -2.88
N THR A 57 -6.13 -8.20 -2.52
CA THR A 57 -6.75 -7.13 -3.30
C THR A 57 -5.97 -5.83 -3.08
N ILE A 58 -5.48 -5.23 -4.16
CA ILE A 58 -4.72 -3.98 -4.15
C ILE A 58 -5.65 -2.81 -4.48
N LYS A 59 -6.46 -2.99 -5.52
CA LYS A 59 -7.35 -1.96 -6.04
C LYS A 59 -8.82 -2.38 -5.89
N SER A 60 -9.64 -1.43 -5.49
CA SER A 60 -11.08 -1.66 -5.40
C SER A 60 -11.68 -1.93 -6.77
N GLN A 61 -12.51 -2.96 -6.86
CA GLN A 61 -13.23 -3.34 -8.07
C GLN A 61 -14.74 -3.30 -7.80
N ALA A 62 -15.48 -2.77 -8.74
CA ALA A 62 -16.93 -2.74 -8.66
C ALA A 62 -17.55 -3.73 -9.66
N VAL A 63 -18.61 -4.40 -9.27
CA VAL A 63 -19.37 -5.29 -10.16
C VAL A 63 -20.85 -5.17 -9.87
N ARG A 64 -21.68 -5.05 -10.92
CA ARG A 64 -23.12 -5.14 -10.83
C ARG A 64 -23.56 -6.59 -11.01
N ILE A 65 -24.38 -7.04 -10.09
CA ILE A 65 -24.94 -8.40 -10.01
C ILE A 65 -26.46 -8.29 -9.96
N ILE A 66 -27.16 -9.18 -10.65
CA ILE A 66 -28.61 -9.30 -10.57
C ILE A 66 -28.91 -10.54 -9.72
N TYR A 67 -29.72 -10.36 -8.68
CA TYR A 67 -30.12 -11.42 -7.78
C TYR A 67 -31.65 -11.51 -7.68
N THR A 68 -32.21 -12.70 -7.95
CA THR A 68 -33.62 -12.99 -7.69
C THR A 68 -33.74 -13.55 -6.28
N ALA A 69 -34.33 -12.78 -5.38
CA ALA A 69 -34.45 -13.13 -3.97
C ALA A 69 -35.63 -14.12 -3.71
N LYS A 70 -35.70 -14.64 -2.50
CA LYS A 70 -36.77 -15.58 -2.08
C LYS A 70 -38.16 -14.97 -2.11
N ASP A 71 -38.30 -13.64 -2.11
CA ASP A 71 -39.56 -12.93 -2.31
C ASP A 71 -40.03 -12.93 -3.78
N GLY A 72 -39.23 -13.43 -4.70
CA GLY A 72 -39.50 -13.49 -6.13
C GLY A 72 -39.17 -12.21 -6.88
N GLU A 73 -38.61 -11.19 -6.23
CA GLU A 73 -38.20 -9.94 -6.82
C GLU A 73 -36.75 -9.92 -7.25
N GLU A 74 -36.44 -9.14 -8.28
CA GLU A 74 -35.07 -8.96 -8.75
C GLU A 74 -34.45 -7.73 -8.09
N TYR A 75 -33.24 -7.93 -7.52
CA TYR A 75 -32.41 -6.91 -6.90
C TYR A 75 -31.16 -6.67 -7.70
N ILE A 76 -30.70 -5.43 -7.71
CA ILE A 76 -29.43 -5.01 -8.29
C ILE A 76 -28.42 -4.84 -7.16
N PHE A 77 -27.43 -5.68 -7.11
CA PHE A 77 -26.32 -5.61 -6.19
C PHE A 77 -25.12 -4.93 -6.88
N ASN A 78 -24.65 -3.83 -6.35
CA ASN A 78 -23.38 -3.24 -6.71
C ASN A 78 -22.39 -3.61 -5.61
N LEU A 79 -21.62 -4.67 -5.85
CA LEU A 79 -20.55 -5.10 -4.97
C LEU A 79 -19.29 -4.30 -5.29
N ILE A 80 -18.72 -3.66 -4.29
CA ILE A 80 -17.42 -2.98 -4.36
C ILE A 80 -16.46 -3.77 -3.51
N ASP A 81 -15.53 -4.49 -4.15
CA ASP A 81 -14.47 -5.22 -3.44
C ASP A 81 -13.41 -4.23 -2.95
N THR A 82 -12.96 -4.40 -1.70
CA THR A 82 -12.06 -3.45 -1.03
C THR A 82 -10.74 -4.14 -0.68
N PRO A 83 -9.60 -3.43 -0.67
CA PRO A 83 -8.37 -3.97 -0.09
C PRO A 83 -8.55 -4.39 1.37
N GLY A 84 -7.74 -5.34 1.84
CA GLY A 84 -7.76 -5.81 3.23
C GLY A 84 -6.50 -5.42 4.02
N HIS A 85 -5.53 -4.74 3.43
CA HIS A 85 -4.24 -4.42 4.06
C HIS A 85 -4.21 -2.97 4.57
N VAL A 86 -3.55 -2.74 5.71
CA VAL A 86 -3.44 -1.41 6.36
C VAL A 86 -2.92 -0.32 5.43
N ASP A 87 -1.94 -0.62 4.57
CA ASP A 87 -1.38 0.34 3.62
C ASP A 87 -2.42 0.89 2.63
N PHE A 88 -3.56 0.20 2.46
CA PHE A 88 -4.64 0.58 1.56
C PHE A 88 -5.89 1.11 2.25
N ASN A 89 -5.82 1.49 3.52
CA ASN A 89 -6.96 2.05 4.27
C ASN A 89 -7.61 3.24 3.54
N TYR A 90 -6.82 4.00 2.78
CA TYR A 90 -7.33 5.08 1.95
C TYR A 90 -8.24 4.59 0.81
N GLU A 91 -7.85 3.50 0.11
CA GLU A 91 -8.67 2.85 -0.90
C GLU A 91 -9.95 2.28 -0.28
N VAL A 92 -9.85 1.68 0.91
CA VAL A 92 -11.01 1.19 1.67
C VAL A 92 -11.97 2.32 1.96
N SER A 93 -11.51 3.44 2.53
CA SER A 93 -12.35 4.60 2.87
C SER A 93 -13.08 5.17 1.64
N ARG A 94 -12.43 5.22 0.47
CA ARG A 94 -13.05 5.67 -0.78
C ARG A 94 -14.17 4.75 -1.24
N SER A 95 -13.95 3.46 -1.16
CA SER A 95 -14.91 2.44 -1.54
C SER A 95 -16.12 2.43 -0.61
N LEU A 96 -15.89 2.58 0.70
CA LEU A 96 -16.95 2.69 1.71
C LEU A 96 -17.88 3.88 1.41
N ALA A 97 -17.34 5.04 1.02
CA ALA A 97 -18.15 6.21 0.68
C ALA A 97 -19.09 6.00 -0.52
N ALA A 98 -18.82 5.00 -1.38
CA ALA A 98 -19.70 4.64 -2.48
C ALA A 98 -20.79 3.62 -2.09
N CYS A 99 -20.73 3.05 -0.89
CA CYS A 99 -21.64 2.03 -0.38
C CYS A 99 -22.75 2.61 0.49
N ASP A 100 -23.77 1.79 0.74
CA ASP A 100 -24.85 2.03 1.68
C ASP A 100 -24.81 1.00 2.84
N GLY A 101 -23.98 -0.05 2.72
CA GLY A 101 -23.72 -1.02 3.78
C GLY A 101 -22.47 -1.85 3.53
N ALA A 102 -22.08 -2.63 4.54
CA ALA A 102 -20.88 -3.47 4.49
C ALA A 102 -21.13 -4.87 5.10
N ILE A 103 -20.52 -5.87 4.49
CA ILE A 103 -20.47 -7.24 5.01
C ILE A 103 -19.16 -7.41 5.76
N LEU A 104 -19.23 -7.67 7.06
CA LEU A 104 -18.06 -7.98 7.88
C LEU A 104 -17.81 -9.48 7.89
N VAL A 105 -16.73 -9.93 7.24
CA VAL A 105 -16.35 -11.35 7.22
C VAL A 105 -15.35 -11.64 8.33
N VAL A 106 -15.72 -12.58 9.22
CA VAL A 106 -14.87 -13.03 10.32
C VAL A 106 -14.61 -14.53 10.20
N ASP A 107 -13.35 -14.92 10.37
CA ASP A 107 -12.93 -16.33 10.36
C ASP A 107 -13.41 -17.04 11.64
N ALA A 108 -14.13 -18.16 11.50
CA ALA A 108 -14.65 -18.95 12.61
C ALA A 108 -13.57 -19.58 13.51
N ALA A 109 -12.31 -19.64 13.06
CA ALA A 109 -11.20 -20.17 13.82
C ALA A 109 -10.34 -19.08 14.48
N GLN A 110 -10.14 -17.94 13.78
CA GLN A 110 -9.30 -16.83 14.25
C GLN A 110 -10.07 -15.80 15.09
N GLY A 111 -11.35 -15.55 14.76
CA GLY A 111 -12.17 -14.56 15.45
C GLY A 111 -11.87 -13.12 15.03
N VAL A 112 -12.09 -12.15 15.92
CA VAL A 112 -11.87 -10.73 15.69
C VAL A 112 -10.38 -10.41 15.73
N GLU A 113 -9.87 -9.71 14.72
CA GLU A 113 -8.48 -9.30 14.59
C GLU A 113 -8.37 -7.74 14.61
N ALA A 114 -7.16 -7.18 14.76
CA ALA A 114 -6.98 -5.72 14.87
C ALA A 114 -7.55 -4.97 13.65
N GLN A 115 -7.27 -5.45 12.42
CA GLN A 115 -7.83 -4.87 11.20
C GLN A 115 -9.35 -5.03 11.07
N THR A 116 -9.94 -6.05 11.72
CA THR A 116 -11.40 -6.20 11.78
C THR A 116 -12.02 -5.00 12.45
N LEU A 117 -11.46 -4.58 13.59
CA LEU A 117 -11.91 -3.40 14.34
C LEU A 117 -11.73 -2.12 13.53
N ALA A 118 -10.53 -1.91 12.99
CA ALA A 118 -10.23 -0.73 12.17
C ALA A 118 -11.18 -0.58 10.98
N ASN A 119 -11.43 -1.65 10.24
CA ASN A 119 -12.34 -1.65 9.10
C ASN A 119 -13.79 -1.39 9.50
N VAL A 120 -14.24 -1.90 10.64
CA VAL A 120 -15.60 -1.62 11.16
C VAL A 120 -15.73 -0.16 11.56
N TYR A 121 -14.76 0.42 12.27
CA TYR A 121 -14.79 1.83 12.62
C TYR A 121 -14.81 2.72 11.39
N LEU A 122 -14.01 2.41 10.36
CA LEU A 122 -14.06 3.12 9.08
C LEU A 122 -15.46 3.03 8.42
N ALA A 123 -16.11 1.87 8.46
CA ALA A 123 -17.46 1.72 7.92
C ALA A 123 -18.50 2.54 8.71
N LEU A 124 -18.39 2.56 10.03
CA LEU A 124 -19.26 3.36 10.90
C LEU A 124 -19.03 4.87 10.72
N ASP A 125 -17.79 5.32 10.50
CA ASP A 125 -17.48 6.73 10.18
C ASP A 125 -18.13 7.21 8.87
N HIS A 126 -18.47 6.26 7.98
CA HIS A 126 -19.22 6.51 6.74
C HIS A 126 -20.73 6.26 6.87
N ASP A 127 -21.25 6.10 8.09
CA ASP A 127 -22.67 5.81 8.37
C ASP A 127 -23.20 4.56 7.64
N LEU A 128 -22.37 3.52 7.47
CA LEU A 128 -22.78 2.28 6.81
C LEU A 128 -23.45 1.30 7.76
N ASP A 129 -24.51 0.64 7.28
CA ASP A 129 -25.09 -0.51 7.96
C ASP A 129 -24.17 -1.73 7.80
N VAL A 130 -23.61 -2.22 8.92
CA VAL A 130 -22.68 -3.35 8.94
C VAL A 130 -23.36 -4.60 9.50
N PHE A 131 -23.27 -5.73 8.79
CA PHE A 131 -23.70 -7.01 9.35
C PHE A 131 -22.58 -8.07 9.23
N PRO A 132 -22.41 -8.91 10.25
CA PRO A 132 -21.36 -9.91 10.27
C PRO A 132 -21.74 -11.20 9.51
N VAL A 133 -20.71 -11.85 8.98
CA VAL A 133 -20.76 -13.19 8.37
C VAL A 133 -19.60 -14.00 8.94
N ILE A 134 -19.87 -15.18 9.49
CA ILE A 134 -18.87 -16.06 10.09
C ILE A 134 -18.47 -17.11 9.05
N ASN A 135 -17.22 -16.98 8.56
CA ASN A 135 -16.68 -17.80 7.47
C ASN A 135 -15.77 -18.92 7.97
N LYS A 136 -15.48 -19.87 7.10
CA LYS A 136 -14.60 -21.03 7.32
C LYS A 136 -15.12 -22.00 8.40
N VAL A 137 -16.44 -22.15 8.49
CA VAL A 137 -17.06 -23.12 9.45
C VAL A 137 -16.74 -24.58 9.11
N ASP A 138 -16.17 -24.85 7.95
CA ASP A 138 -15.67 -26.15 7.53
C ASP A 138 -14.34 -26.56 8.19
N LEU A 139 -13.65 -25.66 8.85
CA LEU A 139 -12.38 -25.96 9.52
C LEU A 139 -12.62 -26.75 10.82
N PRO A 140 -11.78 -27.74 11.14
CA PRO A 140 -11.89 -28.49 12.41
C PRO A 140 -11.72 -27.63 13.66
N SER A 141 -11.04 -26.47 13.54
CA SER A 141 -10.82 -25.51 14.62
C SER A 141 -11.89 -24.43 14.71
N ALA A 142 -12.93 -24.48 13.86
CA ALA A 142 -13.97 -23.47 13.83
C ALA A 142 -14.79 -23.43 15.13
N ARG A 143 -15.03 -22.22 15.65
CA ARG A 143 -15.78 -21.92 16.88
C ARG A 143 -16.86 -20.86 16.61
N PRO A 144 -17.82 -21.10 15.70
CA PRO A 144 -18.72 -20.05 15.20
C PRO A 144 -19.57 -19.39 16.30
N ASP A 145 -19.99 -20.13 17.32
CA ASP A 145 -20.80 -19.56 18.43
C ASP A 145 -19.95 -18.65 19.34
N GLU A 146 -18.70 -19.05 19.62
CA GLU A 146 -17.77 -18.23 20.40
C GLU A 146 -17.40 -16.96 19.64
N VAL A 147 -17.12 -17.07 18.32
CA VAL A 147 -16.80 -15.92 17.46
C VAL A 147 -17.99 -14.99 17.31
N ALA A 148 -19.22 -15.49 17.20
CA ALA A 148 -20.42 -14.66 17.21
C ALA A 148 -20.50 -13.81 18.49
N LYS A 149 -20.27 -14.43 19.64
CA LYS A 149 -20.25 -13.74 20.92
C LYS A 149 -19.09 -12.75 21.02
N GLU A 150 -17.90 -13.10 20.52
CA GLU A 150 -16.74 -12.20 20.46
C GLU A 150 -17.06 -10.93 19.64
N ILE A 151 -17.75 -11.06 18.50
CA ILE A 151 -18.18 -9.93 17.68
C ILE A 151 -19.14 -9.02 18.48
N GLU A 152 -20.11 -9.59 19.21
CA GLU A 152 -21.03 -8.82 20.04
C GLU A 152 -20.32 -8.12 21.20
N ASP A 153 -19.44 -8.83 21.91
CA ASP A 153 -18.74 -8.31 23.09
C ASP A 153 -17.68 -7.25 22.74
N VAL A 154 -16.98 -7.41 21.62
CA VAL A 154 -15.83 -6.55 21.22
C VAL A 154 -16.24 -5.43 20.28
N ILE A 155 -17.11 -5.71 19.31
CA ILE A 155 -17.52 -4.74 18.28
C ILE A 155 -18.86 -4.09 18.62
N GLY A 156 -19.75 -4.80 19.33
CA GLY A 156 -21.08 -4.29 19.67
C GLY A 156 -22.13 -4.46 18.56
N ILE A 157 -21.88 -5.32 17.57
CA ILE A 157 -22.80 -5.63 16.46
C ILE A 157 -23.45 -6.99 16.73
N GLU A 158 -24.79 -7.10 16.60
CA GLU A 158 -25.52 -8.36 16.73
C GLU A 158 -24.98 -9.42 15.76
N ALA A 159 -24.53 -10.57 16.29
CA ALA A 159 -23.86 -11.61 15.52
C ALA A 159 -24.39 -13.03 15.77
N MET A 160 -25.24 -13.26 16.79
CA MET A 160 -25.77 -14.59 17.08
C MET A 160 -26.55 -15.20 15.92
N ASP A 161 -27.26 -14.37 15.14
CA ASP A 161 -28.02 -14.74 13.93
C ASP A 161 -27.21 -14.55 12.63
N ALA A 162 -25.92 -14.29 12.73
CA ALA A 162 -25.06 -14.11 11.57
C ALA A 162 -24.98 -15.39 10.70
N PRO A 163 -25.00 -15.27 9.36
CA PRO A 163 -24.78 -16.41 8.48
C PRO A 163 -23.45 -17.13 8.78
N ARG A 164 -23.54 -18.44 8.95
CA ARG A 164 -22.39 -19.32 9.19
C ARG A 164 -22.06 -20.04 7.91
N ILE A 165 -20.98 -19.63 7.26
CA ILE A 165 -20.67 -20.04 5.90
C ILE A 165 -19.32 -20.73 5.75
N SER A 166 -19.16 -21.42 4.64
CA SER A 166 -17.87 -21.74 4.08
C SER A 166 -17.80 -21.21 2.65
N ALA A 167 -17.13 -20.09 2.45
CA ALA A 167 -16.90 -19.54 1.12
C ALA A 167 -16.14 -20.54 0.23
N LYS A 168 -15.23 -21.34 0.81
CA LYS A 168 -14.49 -22.38 0.09
C LYS A 168 -15.39 -23.46 -0.49
N THR A 169 -16.37 -23.95 0.27
CA THR A 169 -17.26 -25.05 -0.15
C THR A 169 -18.57 -24.56 -0.75
N GLY A 170 -18.90 -23.27 -0.64
CA GLY A 170 -20.17 -22.69 -1.08
C GLY A 170 -21.34 -22.90 -0.11
N LEU A 171 -21.03 -23.35 1.13
CA LEU A 171 -22.05 -23.60 2.14
C LEU A 171 -22.71 -22.29 2.59
N ASN A 172 -24.07 -22.24 2.61
CA ASN A 172 -24.91 -21.16 3.14
C ASN A 172 -24.67 -19.78 2.48
N ILE A 173 -24.14 -19.71 1.27
CA ILE A 173 -23.94 -18.43 0.55
C ILE A 173 -25.27 -17.75 0.26
N GLU A 174 -26.34 -18.51 0.00
CA GLU A 174 -27.68 -17.97 -0.24
C GLU A 174 -28.21 -17.18 0.97
N ASP A 175 -27.88 -17.60 2.19
CA ASP A 175 -28.28 -16.86 3.39
C ASP A 175 -27.61 -15.48 3.47
N VAL A 176 -26.37 -15.35 2.96
CA VAL A 176 -25.69 -14.05 2.83
C VAL A 176 -26.43 -13.16 1.82
N LEU A 177 -26.80 -13.69 0.65
CA LEU A 177 -27.55 -12.95 -0.36
C LEU A 177 -28.88 -12.42 0.16
N GLU A 178 -29.62 -13.24 0.91
CA GLU A 178 -30.87 -12.84 1.56
C GLU A 178 -30.64 -11.79 2.67
N GLN A 179 -29.54 -11.87 3.41
CA GLN A 179 -29.21 -10.85 4.40
C GLN A 179 -28.85 -9.51 3.74
N ILE A 180 -28.18 -9.52 2.58
CA ILE A 180 -27.91 -8.29 1.80
C ILE A 180 -29.24 -7.59 1.47
N VAL A 181 -30.23 -8.33 0.98
CA VAL A 181 -31.55 -7.76 0.66
C VAL A 181 -32.21 -7.13 1.88
N LYS A 182 -32.10 -7.77 3.06
CA LYS A 182 -32.79 -7.37 4.30
C LYS A 182 -32.07 -6.29 5.09
N LYS A 183 -30.74 -6.35 5.18
CA LYS A 183 -29.93 -5.55 6.11
C LYS A 183 -29.33 -4.32 5.44
N ILE A 184 -29.04 -4.38 4.14
CA ILE A 184 -28.49 -3.22 3.44
C ILE A 184 -29.64 -2.35 2.93
N PRO A 185 -29.68 -1.05 3.28
CA PRO A 185 -30.73 -0.16 2.85
C PRO A 185 -30.68 0.09 1.34
N ALA A 186 -31.79 0.42 0.75
CA ALA A 186 -31.85 0.97 -0.60
C ALA A 186 -31.22 2.38 -0.59
N PRO A 187 -30.52 2.76 -1.67
CA PRO A 187 -29.96 4.09 -1.76
C PRO A 187 -31.05 5.16 -1.78
N THR A 188 -30.74 6.31 -1.22
CA THR A 188 -31.57 7.50 -1.26
C THR A 188 -31.14 8.43 -2.40
N GLY A 189 -31.98 9.44 -2.72
CA GLY A 189 -31.65 10.47 -3.70
C GLY A 189 -32.80 10.68 -4.71
N ASP A 190 -32.89 11.90 -5.25
CA ASP A 190 -33.88 12.30 -6.25
C ASP A 190 -33.23 12.38 -7.63
N LYS A 191 -33.69 11.57 -8.59
CA LYS A 191 -33.19 11.56 -9.96
C LYS A 191 -33.45 12.87 -10.72
N ASP A 192 -34.44 13.64 -10.31
CA ASP A 192 -34.81 14.90 -10.95
C ASP A 192 -34.13 16.12 -10.30
N ALA A 193 -33.30 15.93 -9.25
CA ALA A 193 -32.48 16.96 -8.65
C ALA A 193 -31.25 17.30 -9.55
N PRO A 194 -30.53 18.39 -9.28
CA PRO A 194 -29.24 18.64 -9.90
C PRO A 194 -28.23 17.50 -9.65
N LEU A 195 -27.46 17.13 -10.68
CA LEU A 195 -26.50 16.03 -10.56
C LEU A 195 -25.48 16.28 -9.45
N LYS A 196 -25.36 15.32 -8.53
CA LYS A 196 -24.29 15.20 -7.54
C LYS A 196 -23.73 13.78 -7.59
N ALA A 197 -22.61 13.60 -8.26
CA ALA A 197 -21.93 12.31 -8.34
C ALA A 197 -20.55 12.39 -7.68
N LEU A 198 -20.28 11.51 -6.71
CA LEU A 198 -19.00 11.41 -6.03
C LEU A 198 -18.04 10.53 -6.83
N ILE A 199 -16.85 11.03 -7.15
CA ILE A 199 -15.78 10.25 -7.77
C ILE A 199 -15.10 9.42 -6.67
N PHE A 200 -15.27 8.10 -6.70
CA PHE A 200 -14.59 7.23 -5.75
C PHE A 200 -13.30 6.60 -6.32
N ASP A 201 -13.19 6.49 -7.66
CA ASP A 201 -12.00 6.02 -8.34
C ASP A 201 -11.94 6.56 -9.78
N ALA A 202 -10.81 6.38 -10.47
CA ALA A 202 -10.65 6.71 -11.89
C ALA A 202 -9.60 5.81 -12.52
N THR A 203 -9.70 5.61 -13.83
CA THR A 203 -8.67 4.90 -14.61
C THR A 203 -8.39 5.64 -15.91
N TYR A 204 -7.18 5.47 -16.42
CA TYR A 204 -6.80 6.06 -17.71
C TYR A 204 -6.85 5.00 -18.81
N ASP A 205 -7.61 5.27 -19.83
CA ASP A 205 -7.68 4.48 -21.06
C ASP A 205 -7.07 5.27 -22.21
N SER A 206 -6.21 4.63 -23.02
CA SER A 206 -5.51 5.30 -24.13
C SER A 206 -6.43 5.84 -25.23
N TYR A 207 -7.64 5.30 -25.34
CA TYR A 207 -8.64 5.67 -26.36
C TYR A 207 -9.73 6.57 -25.81
N LYS A 208 -10.24 6.29 -24.60
CA LYS A 208 -11.34 7.01 -23.96
C LYS A 208 -10.89 8.17 -23.08
N GLY A 209 -9.58 8.26 -22.75
CA GLY A 209 -9.05 9.20 -21.78
C GLY A 209 -9.32 8.74 -20.34
N VAL A 210 -9.56 9.68 -19.42
CA VAL A 210 -9.91 9.35 -18.04
C VAL A 210 -11.35 8.84 -17.98
N ILE A 211 -11.53 7.64 -17.41
CA ILE A 211 -12.81 7.04 -17.08
C ILE A 211 -13.03 7.24 -15.58
N ILE A 212 -14.09 7.94 -15.22
CA ILE A 212 -14.43 8.29 -13.85
C ILE A 212 -15.36 7.22 -13.28
N PHE A 213 -15.04 6.67 -12.11
CA PHE A 213 -15.91 5.77 -11.37
C PHE A 213 -16.67 6.59 -10.33
N CYS A 214 -17.98 6.56 -10.39
CA CYS A 214 -18.79 7.45 -9.56
C CYS A 214 -20.00 6.76 -8.91
N ARG A 215 -20.37 7.31 -7.77
CA ARG A 215 -21.62 7.06 -7.08
C ARG A 215 -22.53 8.28 -7.25
N LEU A 216 -23.67 8.09 -7.91
CA LEU A 216 -24.64 9.16 -8.04
C LEU A 216 -25.46 9.27 -6.76
N ARG A 217 -25.38 10.40 -6.08
CA ARG A 217 -26.19 10.71 -4.89
C ARG A 217 -27.50 11.36 -5.29
N GLU A 218 -27.47 12.29 -6.23
CA GLU A 218 -28.62 13.03 -6.76
C GLU A 218 -28.53 13.18 -8.28
N GLY A 219 -29.65 13.36 -8.93
CA GLY A 219 -29.72 13.67 -10.35
C GLY A 219 -29.54 12.49 -11.26
N SER A 220 -29.29 12.79 -12.54
CA SER A 220 -28.98 11.82 -13.57
C SER A 220 -27.97 12.38 -14.57
N VAL A 221 -27.29 11.48 -15.31
CA VAL A 221 -26.33 11.82 -16.36
C VAL A 221 -26.44 10.85 -17.52
N LYS A 222 -26.37 11.37 -18.75
CA LYS A 222 -26.45 10.59 -20.00
C LYS A 222 -25.43 11.06 -21.02
N VAL A 223 -25.26 10.31 -22.06
CA VAL A 223 -24.39 10.65 -23.21
C VAL A 223 -24.86 11.97 -23.83
N GLY A 224 -23.92 12.88 -24.09
CA GLY A 224 -24.14 14.20 -24.64
C GLY A 224 -24.32 15.31 -23.59
N ASP A 225 -24.48 14.98 -22.33
CA ASP A 225 -24.49 15.98 -21.26
C ASP A 225 -23.08 16.59 -21.09
N THR A 226 -23.02 17.85 -20.68
CA THR A 226 -21.75 18.51 -20.34
C THR A 226 -21.58 18.49 -18.82
N ILE A 227 -20.60 17.73 -18.36
CA ILE A 227 -20.26 17.62 -16.94
C ILE A 227 -19.21 18.65 -16.53
N LYS A 228 -19.20 18.98 -15.24
CA LYS A 228 -18.21 19.84 -14.60
C LYS A 228 -17.68 19.21 -13.33
N MET A 229 -16.36 19.19 -13.17
CA MET A 229 -15.66 18.86 -11.94
C MET A 229 -15.71 20.06 -11.01
N MET A 230 -16.21 19.91 -9.80
CA MET A 230 -16.40 21.08 -8.92
C MET A 230 -15.09 21.58 -8.32
N ALA A 231 -14.13 20.69 -8.00
CA ALA A 231 -12.85 21.09 -7.40
C ALA A 231 -11.85 21.64 -8.42
N THR A 232 -11.78 21.06 -9.63
CA THR A 232 -10.83 21.49 -10.65
C THR A 232 -11.43 22.53 -11.60
N GLY A 233 -12.75 22.60 -11.70
CA GLY A 233 -13.48 23.47 -12.62
C GLY A 233 -13.46 22.99 -14.08
N ALA A 234 -12.81 21.87 -14.38
CA ALA A 234 -12.77 21.28 -15.72
C ALA A 234 -14.18 20.81 -16.15
N SER A 235 -14.45 20.95 -17.44
CA SER A 235 -15.74 20.54 -18.02
C SER A 235 -15.54 19.85 -19.35
N ASP A 236 -16.29 18.78 -19.58
CA ASP A 236 -16.22 17.97 -20.79
C ASP A 236 -17.58 17.34 -21.12
N VAL A 237 -17.74 16.96 -22.39
CA VAL A 237 -18.97 16.31 -22.88
C VAL A 237 -18.88 14.80 -22.62
N VAL A 238 -19.91 14.23 -22.03
CA VAL A 238 -20.03 12.79 -21.77
C VAL A 238 -20.15 12.04 -23.09
N THR A 239 -19.24 11.13 -23.33
CA THR A 239 -19.20 10.26 -24.51
C THR A 239 -19.80 8.88 -24.25
N GLU A 240 -19.71 8.42 -23.01
CA GLU A 240 -20.24 7.11 -22.60
C GLU A 240 -20.56 7.13 -21.10
N VAL A 241 -21.64 6.49 -20.71
CA VAL A 241 -21.97 6.14 -19.33
C VAL A 241 -22.31 4.67 -19.23
N GLY A 242 -22.08 4.06 -18.08
CA GLY A 242 -22.36 2.64 -17.92
C GLY A 242 -22.11 2.12 -16.52
N TYR A 243 -22.24 0.84 -16.35
CA TYR A 243 -22.01 0.13 -15.11
C TYR A 243 -20.93 -0.96 -15.25
N PHE A 244 -20.48 -1.48 -14.12
CA PHE A 244 -19.39 -2.45 -14.09
C PHE A 244 -19.94 -3.87 -14.23
N GLY A 245 -19.50 -4.60 -15.25
CA GLY A 245 -19.62 -6.05 -15.30
C GLY A 245 -18.39 -6.72 -14.66
N ALA A 246 -18.36 -8.04 -14.60
CA ALA A 246 -17.20 -8.76 -14.12
C ALA A 246 -16.06 -8.62 -15.14
N GLY A 247 -15.10 -7.75 -14.82
CA GLY A 247 -13.92 -7.46 -15.64
C GLY A 247 -14.20 -6.64 -16.93
N GLN A 248 -15.36 -6.01 -17.09
CA GLN A 248 -15.70 -5.23 -18.28
C GLN A 248 -16.62 -4.04 -17.97
N PHE A 249 -16.54 -3.00 -18.81
CA PHE A 249 -17.45 -1.88 -18.81
C PHE A 249 -18.69 -2.18 -19.68
N ILE A 250 -19.90 -1.99 -19.14
CA ILE A 250 -21.14 -2.23 -19.84
C ILE A 250 -21.87 -0.88 -20.04
N PRO A 251 -21.94 -0.36 -21.28
CA PRO A 251 -22.62 0.91 -21.55
C PRO A 251 -24.12 0.83 -21.24
N CYS A 252 -24.68 1.96 -20.84
CA CYS A 252 -26.11 2.15 -20.66
C CYS A 252 -26.53 3.54 -21.14
N ASP A 253 -27.85 3.77 -21.22
CA ASP A 253 -28.38 5.03 -21.73
C ASP A 253 -28.22 6.18 -20.72
N GLU A 254 -28.40 5.88 -19.42
CA GLU A 254 -28.43 6.85 -18.35
C GLU A 254 -27.99 6.21 -17.03
N LEU A 255 -27.29 6.99 -16.20
CA LEU A 255 -27.08 6.72 -14.77
C LEU A 255 -27.92 7.70 -13.96
N SER A 256 -28.58 7.24 -12.90
CA SER A 256 -29.44 8.05 -12.03
C SER A 256 -29.08 7.89 -10.56
N ALA A 257 -29.67 8.76 -9.72
CA ALA A 257 -29.50 8.74 -8.28
C ALA A 257 -29.59 7.31 -7.70
N GLY A 258 -28.70 6.97 -6.81
CA GLY A 258 -28.61 5.64 -6.23
C GLY A 258 -27.70 4.66 -6.96
N MET A 259 -27.30 4.92 -8.19
CA MET A 259 -26.47 4.01 -8.98
C MET A 259 -24.97 4.20 -8.74
N VAL A 260 -24.24 3.11 -8.90
CA VAL A 260 -22.78 3.07 -9.05
C VAL A 260 -22.47 2.76 -10.51
N GLY A 261 -21.59 3.55 -11.12
CA GLY A 261 -21.23 3.38 -12.52
C GLY A 261 -20.01 4.20 -12.94
N TYR A 262 -19.80 4.29 -14.24
CA TYR A 262 -18.70 5.06 -14.80
C TYR A 262 -19.18 6.11 -15.81
N ILE A 263 -18.38 7.16 -15.94
CA ILE A 263 -18.56 8.24 -16.92
C ILE A 263 -17.26 8.38 -17.71
N ALA A 264 -17.33 8.33 -19.03
CA ALA A 264 -16.25 8.70 -19.93
C ALA A 264 -16.60 10.00 -20.66
N ALA A 265 -15.73 10.99 -20.61
CA ALA A 265 -15.93 12.30 -21.18
C ALA A 265 -14.72 12.80 -22.01
N SER A 266 -13.91 11.89 -22.53
CA SER A 266 -12.71 12.20 -23.32
C SER A 266 -11.71 13.15 -22.65
N ILE A 267 -11.68 13.16 -21.33
CA ILE A 267 -10.75 13.97 -20.52
C ILE A 267 -9.33 13.50 -20.79
N LYS A 268 -8.52 14.36 -21.43
CA LYS A 268 -7.15 14.02 -21.83
C LYS A 268 -6.12 14.36 -20.76
N ASN A 269 -6.37 15.42 -20.02
CA ASN A 269 -5.47 15.83 -18.96
C ASN A 269 -5.90 15.17 -17.64
N VAL A 270 -5.05 14.32 -17.18
CA VAL A 270 -5.20 13.53 -15.95
C VAL A 270 -5.46 14.41 -14.72
N ARG A 271 -4.84 15.61 -14.68
CA ARG A 271 -4.94 16.54 -13.56
C ARG A 271 -6.31 17.22 -13.44
N ASP A 272 -7.16 17.10 -14.47
CA ASP A 272 -8.50 17.67 -14.49
C ASP A 272 -9.52 16.83 -13.68
N THR A 273 -9.15 15.61 -13.32
CA THR A 273 -9.97 14.70 -12.51
C THR A 273 -9.27 14.39 -11.18
N ARG A 274 -10.01 14.50 -10.09
CA ARG A 274 -9.52 14.12 -8.76
C ARG A 274 -10.50 13.18 -8.09
N VAL A 275 -9.99 12.12 -7.51
CA VAL A 275 -10.79 11.23 -6.66
C VAL A 275 -11.26 12.01 -5.43
N GLY A 276 -12.54 11.88 -5.09
CA GLY A 276 -13.21 12.68 -4.05
C GLY A 276 -13.84 13.97 -4.55
N ASP A 277 -13.67 14.32 -5.83
CA ASP A 277 -14.37 15.46 -6.42
C ASP A 277 -15.85 15.13 -6.70
N THR A 278 -16.66 16.17 -6.84
CA THR A 278 -18.06 16.09 -7.21
C THR A 278 -18.24 16.44 -8.68
N VAL A 279 -18.91 15.56 -9.41
CA VAL A 279 -19.35 15.82 -10.78
C VAL A 279 -20.76 16.37 -10.76
N THR A 280 -20.97 17.48 -11.50
CA THR A 280 -22.27 18.10 -11.72
C THR A 280 -22.48 18.41 -13.19
N LEU A 281 -23.67 18.84 -13.60
CA LEU A 281 -23.95 19.30 -14.97
C LEU A 281 -23.68 20.79 -15.11
N VAL A 282 -23.11 21.21 -16.26
CA VAL A 282 -22.87 22.64 -16.56
C VAL A 282 -24.20 23.40 -16.65
N ASP A 283 -25.21 22.82 -17.30
CA ASP A 283 -26.50 23.48 -17.54
C ASP A 283 -27.36 23.60 -16.28
N ARG A 284 -27.14 22.68 -15.31
CA ARG A 284 -27.86 22.64 -14.05
C ARG A 284 -26.95 22.22 -12.91
N PRO A 285 -26.02 23.10 -12.50
CA PRO A 285 -25.05 22.77 -11.47
C PRO A 285 -25.72 22.62 -10.09
N CYS A 286 -25.14 21.76 -9.26
CA CYS A 286 -25.50 21.70 -7.86
C CYS A 286 -24.82 22.84 -7.07
N ASP A 287 -25.45 23.26 -5.97
CA ASP A 287 -24.96 24.39 -5.17
C ASP A 287 -23.75 24.03 -4.30
N GLU A 288 -23.68 22.80 -3.81
CA GLU A 288 -22.66 22.33 -2.89
C GLU A 288 -22.02 21.02 -3.35
N ALA A 289 -20.69 20.94 -3.24
CA ALA A 289 -19.97 19.70 -3.46
C ALA A 289 -20.26 18.70 -2.33
N LEU A 290 -20.21 17.42 -2.68
CA LEU A 290 -20.22 16.34 -1.68
C LEU A 290 -18.96 16.41 -0.81
N PRO A 291 -19.01 15.95 0.45
CA PRO A 291 -17.80 15.81 1.25
C PRO A 291 -16.78 14.96 0.50
N GLY A 292 -15.63 15.55 0.21
CA GLY A 292 -14.53 14.84 -0.41
C GLY A 292 -13.74 13.99 0.60
N TYR A 293 -12.77 13.25 0.10
CA TYR A 293 -11.88 12.46 0.96
C TYR A 293 -10.84 13.33 1.66
N LYS A 294 -10.48 12.95 2.88
CA LYS A 294 -9.33 13.56 3.57
C LYS A 294 -8.08 13.32 2.73
N LYS A 295 -7.26 14.36 2.55
CA LYS A 295 -5.98 14.20 1.88
C LYS A 295 -5.08 13.30 2.74
N VAL A 296 -4.61 12.21 2.16
CA VAL A 296 -3.66 11.33 2.83
C VAL A 296 -2.25 11.80 2.54
N ASN A 297 -1.46 11.92 3.57
CA ASN A 297 -0.04 12.24 3.44
C ASN A 297 0.75 10.93 3.37
N PRO A 298 1.69 10.82 2.41
CA PRO A 298 2.60 9.69 2.39
C PRO A 298 3.37 9.57 3.70
N MET A 299 3.64 8.34 4.09
CA MET A 299 4.40 8.02 5.31
C MET A 299 5.83 7.58 5.01
N VAL A 300 6.03 6.98 3.84
CA VAL A 300 7.31 6.41 3.40
C VAL A 300 7.74 7.09 2.12
N TYR A 301 9.00 7.49 2.04
CA TYR A 301 9.57 8.15 0.86
C TYR A 301 10.79 7.40 0.36
N CYS A 302 10.88 7.19 -0.96
CA CYS A 302 12.10 6.73 -1.59
C CYS A 302 12.34 7.42 -2.94
N GLY A 303 13.57 7.39 -3.41
CA GLY A 303 13.92 7.82 -4.77
C GLY A 303 13.73 6.67 -5.75
N LEU A 304 13.06 6.95 -6.87
CA LEU A 304 12.92 6.06 -8.01
C LEU A 304 13.73 6.61 -9.18
N TYR A 305 14.68 5.84 -9.68
CA TYR A 305 15.57 6.24 -10.76
C TYR A 305 15.50 5.21 -11.89
N PRO A 306 15.40 5.63 -13.16
CA PRO A 306 15.50 4.68 -14.26
C PRO A 306 16.93 4.16 -14.37
N ALA A 307 17.12 2.85 -14.57
CA ALA A 307 18.45 2.26 -14.79
C ALA A 307 19.14 2.85 -16.03
N ASP A 308 18.36 3.16 -17.07
CA ASP A 308 18.79 3.95 -18.23
C ASP A 308 18.26 5.38 -18.09
N SER A 309 19.16 6.34 -17.91
CA SER A 309 18.83 7.76 -17.77
C SER A 309 18.07 8.36 -18.97
N ALA A 310 18.14 7.75 -20.16
CA ALA A 310 17.34 8.13 -21.31
C ALA A 310 15.84 7.90 -21.11
N LYS A 311 15.47 6.97 -20.23
CA LYS A 311 14.06 6.65 -19.87
C LYS A 311 13.47 7.57 -18.77
N TYR A 312 14.14 8.63 -18.35
CA TYR A 312 13.60 9.59 -17.38
C TYR A 312 12.24 10.21 -17.80
N PRO A 313 12.04 10.63 -19.08
CA PRO A 313 10.72 11.11 -19.51
C PRO A 313 9.64 10.02 -19.43
N ASP A 314 9.98 8.78 -19.77
CA ASP A 314 9.04 7.65 -19.74
C ASP A 314 8.61 7.35 -18.30
N LEU A 315 9.54 7.41 -17.34
CA LEU A 315 9.25 7.26 -15.91
C LEU A 315 8.30 8.35 -15.41
N ARG A 316 8.50 9.61 -15.82
CA ARG A 316 7.60 10.70 -15.47
C ARG A 316 6.19 10.44 -15.98
N ASP A 317 6.05 10.09 -17.26
CA ASP A 317 4.76 9.85 -17.89
C ASP A 317 4.05 8.64 -17.28
N ALA A 318 4.80 7.61 -16.87
CA ALA A 318 4.27 6.44 -16.15
C ALA A 318 3.77 6.83 -14.75
N LEU A 319 4.54 7.60 -13.98
CA LEU A 319 4.13 8.09 -12.66
C LEU A 319 2.88 8.98 -12.73
N GLU A 320 2.79 9.88 -13.73
CA GLU A 320 1.60 10.71 -13.96
C GLU A 320 0.36 9.84 -14.25
N LYS A 321 0.48 8.77 -15.05
CA LYS A 321 -0.62 7.84 -15.33
C LYS A 321 -1.01 7.03 -14.09
N LEU A 322 -0.04 6.55 -13.32
CA LEU A 322 -0.32 5.82 -12.07
C LEU A 322 -1.02 6.69 -11.04
N GLN A 323 -0.66 7.97 -10.95
CA GLN A 323 -1.27 8.92 -10.01
C GLN A 323 -2.77 9.13 -10.25
N VAL A 324 -3.28 8.90 -11.48
CA VAL A 324 -4.73 8.89 -11.76
C VAL A 324 -5.43 7.78 -11.02
N ASN A 325 -4.81 6.60 -11.10
CA ASN A 325 -5.36 5.38 -10.51
C ASN A 325 -5.10 5.32 -9.00
N ASP A 326 -4.07 6.04 -8.53
CA ASP A 326 -3.62 6.05 -7.15
C ASP A 326 -3.38 7.48 -6.68
N ALA A 327 -4.41 8.11 -6.15
CA ALA A 327 -4.36 9.49 -5.67
C ALA A 327 -3.47 9.68 -4.42
N SER A 328 -3.01 8.59 -3.78
CA SER A 328 -2.08 8.63 -2.65
C SER A 328 -0.62 8.77 -3.10
N LEU A 329 -0.30 8.37 -4.34
CA LEU A 329 1.03 8.49 -4.90
C LEU A 329 1.41 9.97 -5.10
N GLN A 330 2.48 10.40 -4.45
CA GLN A 330 3.05 11.73 -4.63
C GLN A 330 4.47 11.59 -5.16
N PHE A 331 4.87 12.47 -6.07
CA PHE A 331 6.24 12.45 -6.59
C PHE A 331 6.70 13.85 -6.98
N GLU A 332 8.00 14.08 -6.84
CA GLU A 332 8.68 15.31 -7.23
C GLU A 332 10.03 14.97 -7.88
N PRO A 333 10.53 15.81 -8.82
CA PRO A 333 11.84 15.58 -9.43
C PRO A 333 12.94 15.57 -8.38
N GLU A 334 13.86 14.61 -8.51
CA GLU A 334 15.04 14.49 -7.65
C GLU A 334 16.28 14.20 -8.49
N THR A 335 17.45 14.58 -7.98
CA THR A 335 18.75 14.29 -8.61
C THR A 335 19.69 13.69 -7.59
N SER A 336 20.29 12.55 -7.94
CA SER A 336 21.36 11.90 -7.19
C SER A 336 22.68 12.01 -7.96
N LEU A 337 23.77 12.23 -7.24
CA LEU A 337 25.11 12.22 -7.83
C LEU A 337 25.49 10.84 -8.37
N ALA A 338 25.00 9.78 -7.72
CA ALA A 338 25.28 8.41 -8.09
C ALA A 338 24.35 7.86 -9.18
N LEU A 339 23.04 8.24 -9.16
CA LEU A 339 21.98 7.64 -9.98
C LEU A 339 21.46 8.57 -11.09
N GLY A 340 21.81 9.85 -11.08
CA GLY A 340 21.35 10.83 -12.05
C GLY A 340 19.96 11.40 -11.73
N PHE A 341 19.14 11.61 -12.77
CA PHE A 341 17.79 12.16 -12.62
C PHE A 341 16.76 11.08 -12.31
N GLY A 342 15.90 11.36 -11.36
CA GLY A 342 14.82 10.48 -10.90
C GLY A 342 13.70 11.26 -10.24
N PHE A 343 12.91 10.57 -9.43
CA PHE A 343 11.81 11.16 -8.68
C PHE A 343 11.85 10.72 -7.22
N ARG A 344 11.65 11.66 -6.31
CA ARG A 344 11.33 11.37 -4.92
C ARG A 344 9.85 11.06 -4.83
N CYS A 345 9.52 9.82 -4.47
CA CYS A 345 8.15 9.35 -4.40
C CYS A 345 7.73 9.10 -2.96
N GLY A 346 6.48 9.44 -2.64
CA GLY A 346 5.87 9.21 -1.35
C GLY A 346 4.79 8.14 -1.44
N PHE A 347 4.80 7.22 -0.47
CA PHE A 347 3.96 6.01 -0.40
C PHE A 347 3.28 5.89 0.95
N LEU A 348 2.18 5.13 1.01
CA LEU A 348 1.45 4.88 2.26
C LEU A 348 2.19 3.90 3.17
N GLY A 349 2.94 2.96 2.59
CA GLY A 349 3.73 1.96 3.30
C GLY A 349 4.66 1.23 2.36
N LEU A 350 5.36 0.19 2.85
CA LEU A 350 6.28 -0.60 2.01
C LEU A 350 5.56 -1.43 0.96
N LEU A 351 4.44 -2.06 1.31
CA LEU A 351 3.67 -2.85 0.36
C LEU A 351 3.18 -1.97 -0.79
N HIS A 352 2.74 -0.74 -0.50
CA HIS A 352 2.36 0.23 -1.52
C HIS A 352 3.56 0.58 -2.43
N LEU A 353 4.75 0.81 -1.87
CA LEU A 353 5.98 1.06 -2.62
C LEU A 353 6.32 -0.10 -3.57
N GLU A 354 6.32 -1.33 -3.05
CA GLU A 354 6.63 -2.52 -3.85
C GLU A 354 5.65 -2.69 -5.01
N ILE A 355 4.36 -2.46 -4.77
CA ILE A 355 3.32 -2.57 -5.79
C ILE A 355 3.51 -1.51 -6.89
N ILE A 356 3.77 -0.26 -6.52
CA ILE A 356 4.02 0.80 -7.50
C ILE A 356 5.28 0.51 -8.31
N GLN A 357 6.34 0.03 -7.67
CA GLN A 357 7.57 -0.37 -8.36
C GLN A 357 7.29 -1.50 -9.37
N GLU A 358 6.65 -2.59 -8.94
CA GLU A 358 6.35 -3.71 -9.84
C GLU A 358 5.41 -3.29 -10.98
N ARG A 359 4.46 -2.39 -10.73
CA ARG A 359 3.60 -1.84 -11.79
C ARG A 359 4.39 -1.03 -12.81
N LEU A 360 5.33 -0.19 -12.36
CA LEU A 360 6.21 0.57 -13.26
C LEU A 360 7.07 -0.36 -14.11
N GLU A 361 7.58 -1.44 -13.53
CA GLU A 361 8.39 -2.44 -14.23
C GLU A 361 7.55 -3.25 -15.23
N ARG A 362 6.37 -3.76 -14.83
CA ARG A 362 5.55 -4.67 -15.65
C ARG A 362 4.64 -3.97 -16.66
N GLU A 363 3.97 -2.87 -16.26
CA GLU A 363 3.00 -2.18 -17.11
C GLU A 363 3.68 -1.18 -18.08
N PHE A 364 4.85 -0.63 -17.70
CA PHE A 364 5.54 0.43 -18.46
C PHE A 364 6.93 0.02 -18.97
N ASP A 365 7.37 -1.21 -18.73
CA ASP A 365 8.68 -1.75 -19.18
C ASP A 365 9.86 -0.86 -18.74
N LEU A 366 9.87 -0.48 -17.46
CA LEU A 366 10.89 0.36 -16.85
C LEU A 366 11.75 -0.45 -15.89
N ASP A 367 13.06 -0.48 -16.13
CA ASP A 367 14.02 -0.97 -15.15
C ASP A 367 14.34 0.15 -14.16
N LEU A 368 14.12 -0.09 -12.86
CA LEU A 368 14.21 0.93 -11.82
C LEU A 368 15.27 0.61 -10.78
N VAL A 369 15.95 1.64 -10.32
CA VAL A 369 16.77 1.63 -9.10
C VAL A 369 16.04 2.39 -8.02
N THR A 370 15.74 1.73 -6.92
CA THR A 370 15.09 2.32 -5.75
C THR A 370 16.11 2.61 -4.65
N THR A 371 16.02 3.79 -4.03
CA THR A 371 16.78 4.08 -2.82
C THR A 371 16.07 3.48 -1.61
N ALA A 372 16.79 3.38 -0.49
CA ALA A 372 16.17 2.91 0.74
C ALA A 372 15.00 3.82 1.17
N PRO A 373 13.86 3.24 1.56
CA PRO A 373 12.75 3.99 2.10
C PRO A 373 13.14 4.77 3.36
N SER A 374 12.58 5.96 3.52
CA SER A 374 12.76 6.81 4.70
C SER A 374 11.44 7.48 5.08
N VAL A 375 11.35 7.94 6.31
CA VAL A 375 10.23 8.77 6.79
C VAL A 375 10.58 10.25 6.63
N ILE A 376 9.60 11.12 6.82
CA ILE A 376 9.86 12.57 6.95
C ILE A 376 10.37 12.84 8.36
N TYR A 377 11.51 13.52 8.47
CA TYR A 377 12.02 14.03 9.73
C TYR A 377 11.82 15.54 9.79
N LYS A 378 11.49 16.07 10.95
CA LYS A 378 11.48 17.52 11.19
C LYS A 378 12.78 17.94 11.81
N ILE A 379 13.46 18.88 11.14
CA ILE A 379 14.70 19.45 11.63
C ILE A 379 14.45 20.87 12.11
N HIS A 380 14.65 21.08 13.40
CA HIS A 380 14.61 22.40 14.03
C HIS A 380 16.00 23.00 13.99
N LYS A 381 16.15 24.10 13.23
CA LYS A 381 17.43 24.80 13.11
C LYS A 381 17.64 25.78 14.26
N THR A 382 18.87 26.06 14.58
CA THR A 382 19.27 27.10 15.54
C THR A 382 18.79 28.50 15.15
N SER A 383 18.43 28.71 13.88
CA SER A 383 17.78 29.93 13.38
C SER A 383 16.30 30.06 13.73
N GLY A 384 15.67 29.01 14.28
CA GLY A 384 14.23 28.92 14.53
C GLY A 384 13.40 28.42 13.32
N GLU A 385 14.04 28.14 12.18
CA GLU A 385 13.40 27.54 11.02
C GLU A 385 13.16 26.04 11.24
N VAL A 386 11.99 25.51 10.83
CA VAL A 386 11.68 24.09 10.84
C VAL A 386 11.59 23.62 9.41
N ILE A 387 12.35 22.59 9.06
CA ILE A 387 12.35 22.00 7.72
C ILE A 387 11.94 20.54 7.76
N ASP A 388 11.17 20.11 6.78
CA ASP A 388 10.81 18.72 6.55
C ASP A 388 11.91 18.05 5.70
N LEU A 389 12.58 17.05 6.28
CA LEU A 389 13.64 16.30 5.61
C LEU A 389 13.09 14.98 5.08
N THR A 390 12.91 14.88 3.77
CA THR A 390 12.48 13.66 3.06
C THR A 390 13.67 12.87 2.54
N ASN A 391 14.77 13.55 2.16
CA ASN A 391 15.98 12.93 1.62
C ASN A 391 17.16 13.15 2.59
N PRO A 392 17.77 12.07 3.12
CA PRO A 392 18.92 12.18 4.02
C PRO A 392 20.10 12.99 3.46
N SER A 393 20.26 13.03 2.12
CA SER A 393 21.35 13.79 1.48
C SER A 393 21.21 15.31 1.66
N ASN A 394 19.99 15.80 1.90
CA ASN A 394 19.68 17.22 2.09
C ASN A 394 19.79 17.65 3.57
N MET A 395 20.33 16.81 4.44
CA MET A 395 20.49 17.12 5.85
C MET A 395 21.40 18.35 6.03
N PRO A 396 20.98 19.39 6.78
CA PRO A 396 21.81 20.55 7.11
C PRO A 396 23.08 20.16 7.86
N ASP A 397 24.04 21.09 7.93
CA ASP A 397 25.21 20.92 8.76
C ASP A 397 24.81 20.70 10.23
N PRO A 398 25.41 19.73 10.93
CA PRO A 398 25.08 19.46 12.34
C PRO A 398 25.15 20.69 13.27
N SER A 399 25.96 21.70 12.92
CA SER A 399 26.06 22.96 13.69
C SER A 399 24.83 23.87 13.54
N GLU A 400 24.04 23.69 12.48
CA GLU A 400 22.79 24.44 12.26
C GLU A 400 21.56 23.74 12.90
N ILE A 401 21.71 22.52 13.39
CA ILE A 401 20.61 21.71 13.94
C ILE A 401 20.55 21.92 15.45
N GLU A 402 19.39 22.37 15.96
CA GLU A 402 19.12 22.43 17.38
C GLU A 402 18.67 21.07 17.93
N TYR A 403 17.64 20.49 17.29
CA TYR A 403 17.17 19.12 17.53
C TYR A 403 16.39 18.58 16.33
N MET A 404 16.11 17.29 16.35
CA MET A 404 15.33 16.61 15.31
C MET A 404 14.16 15.85 15.92
N GLU A 405 13.08 15.74 15.14
CA GLU A 405 11.90 14.96 15.47
C GLU A 405 11.66 13.88 14.41
N GLU A 406 11.20 12.74 14.85
CA GLU A 406 10.75 11.65 13.99
C GLU A 406 9.26 11.36 14.21
N PRO A 407 8.55 10.86 13.18
CA PRO A 407 7.14 10.51 13.30
C PRO A 407 6.96 9.24 14.13
N TYR A 408 5.99 9.28 15.03
CA TYR A 408 5.55 8.14 15.84
C TYR A 408 4.18 7.66 15.39
N VAL A 409 3.90 6.41 15.65
CA VAL A 409 2.60 5.77 15.42
C VAL A 409 2.08 5.19 16.73
N SER A 410 0.76 5.24 16.90
CA SER A 410 0.06 4.44 17.90
C SER A 410 -0.24 3.08 17.30
N ALA A 411 0.41 2.06 17.82
CA ALA A 411 0.34 0.69 17.34
C ALA A 411 -0.57 -0.17 18.22
N GLU A 412 -1.49 -0.89 17.62
CA GLU A 412 -2.38 -1.87 18.24
C GLU A 412 -2.00 -3.27 17.78
N ILE A 413 -1.61 -4.11 18.72
CA ILE A 413 -1.18 -5.49 18.45
C ILE A 413 -2.08 -6.45 19.21
N MET A 414 -2.84 -7.23 18.47
CA MET A 414 -3.65 -8.30 19.03
C MET A 414 -2.89 -9.62 18.95
N VAL A 415 -2.75 -10.32 20.06
CA VAL A 415 -1.94 -11.54 20.14
C VAL A 415 -2.47 -12.50 21.21
N THR A 416 -2.22 -13.80 21.04
CA THR A 416 -2.54 -14.79 22.08
C THR A 416 -1.61 -14.66 23.28
N SER A 417 -2.13 -14.97 24.47
CA SER A 417 -1.42 -14.80 25.76
C SER A 417 -0.03 -15.42 25.81
N ASP A 418 0.18 -16.54 25.08
CA ASP A 418 1.46 -17.26 25.06
C ASP A 418 2.60 -16.45 24.42
N TYR A 419 2.28 -15.51 23.53
CA TYR A 419 3.28 -14.73 22.80
C TYR A 419 3.41 -13.27 23.26
N VAL A 420 2.61 -12.83 24.23
CA VAL A 420 2.64 -11.45 24.76
C VAL A 420 4.07 -11.02 25.12
N GLY A 421 4.80 -11.84 25.88
CA GLY A 421 6.18 -11.51 26.27
C GLY A 421 7.15 -11.37 25.08
N ALA A 422 6.99 -12.20 24.04
CA ALA A 422 7.82 -12.14 22.84
C ALA A 422 7.56 -10.86 22.02
N ILE A 423 6.28 -10.46 21.94
CA ILE A 423 5.87 -9.25 21.22
C ILE A 423 6.26 -7.98 21.98
N MET A 424 6.06 -7.95 23.31
CA MET A 424 6.54 -6.81 24.14
C MET A 424 8.04 -6.61 24.00
N LYS A 425 8.83 -7.70 23.97
CA LYS A 425 10.28 -7.65 23.74
C LYS A 425 10.59 -7.09 22.34
N LEU A 426 9.84 -7.50 21.29
CA LEU A 426 10.01 -6.95 19.94
C LEU A 426 9.80 -5.44 19.93
N CYS A 427 8.70 -4.96 20.52
CA CYS A 427 8.39 -3.53 20.58
C CYS A 427 9.48 -2.74 21.34
N GLN A 428 10.01 -3.28 22.45
CA GLN A 428 11.12 -2.67 23.18
C GLN A 428 12.42 -2.61 22.35
N GLU A 429 12.76 -3.66 21.60
CA GLU A 429 13.89 -3.69 20.67
C GLU A 429 13.75 -2.63 19.56
N ARG A 430 12.52 -2.21 19.24
CA ARG A 430 12.16 -1.16 18.27
C ARG A 430 11.88 0.19 18.90
N ARG A 431 12.40 0.46 20.10
CA ARG A 431 12.26 1.72 20.83
C ARG A 431 10.81 2.06 21.18
N GLY A 432 9.93 1.07 21.23
CA GLY A 432 8.52 1.27 21.52
C GLY A 432 8.28 1.69 22.97
N VAL A 433 7.37 2.63 23.17
CA VAL A 433 6.87 3.07 24.46
C VAL A 433 5.58 2.34 24.77
N TYR A 434 5.58 1.56 25.85
CA TYR A 434 4.41 0.80 26.28
C TYR A 434 3.31 1.75 26.77
N ILE A 435 2.08 1.58 26.28
CA ILE A 435 0.92 2.38 26.67
C ILE A 435 -0.02 1.57 27.55
N SER A 436 -0.60 0.48 27.03
CA SER A 436 -1.54 -0.37 27.76
C SER A 436 -1.57 -1.79 27.23
N MET A 437 -2.12 -2.67 28.03
CA MET A 437 -2.46 -4.03 27.62
C MET A 437 -3.78 -4.42 28.26
N GLU A 438 -4.69 -4.92 27.44
CA GLU A 438 -6.00 -5.36 27.86
C GLU A 438 -6.24 -6.79 27.35
N TYR A 439 -6.80 -7.65 28.22
CA TYR A 439 -7.23 -8.98 27.81
C TYR A 439 -8.68 -8.89 27.32
N ILE A 440 -8.86 -9.05 26.00
CA ILE A 440 -10.19 -9.10 25.38
C ILE A 440 -10.88 -10.40 25.77
N GLU A 441 -10.10 -11.49 25.82
CA GLU A 441 -10.49 -12.80 26.28
C GLU A 441 -9.42 -13.41 27.18
N LYS A 442 -9.70 -14.58 27.79
CA LYS A 442 -8.72 -15.31 28.63
C LYS A 442 -7.42 -15.66 27.88
N THR A 443 -7.49 -15.77 26.56
CA THR A 443 -6.40 -16.25 25.71
C THR A 443 -5.85 -15.20 24.75
N ARG A 444 -6.48 -14.00 24.66
CA ARG A 444 -6.08 -12.95 23.70
C ARG A 444 -5.91 -11.61 24.39
N ALA A 445 -4.83 -10.93 24.08
CA ALA A 445 -4.47 -9.61 24.59
C ALA A 445 -4.36 -8.60 23.44
N LEU A 446 -4.88 -7.39 23.67
CA LEU A 446 -4.61 -6.19 22.87
C LEU A 446 -3.52 -5.40 23.57
N ILE A 447 -2.41 -5.21 22.90
CA ILE A 447 -1.24 -4.47 23.41
C ILE A 447 -1.11 -3.18 22.61
N LYS A 448 -1.01 -2.05 23.29
CA LYS A 448 -0.81 -0.74 22.68
C LYS A 448 0.59 -0.21 22.96
N TYR A 449 1.26 0.24 21.89
CA TYR A 449 2.58 0.84 21.93
C TYR A 449 2.63 2.09 21.07
N ASP A 450 3.40 3.08 21.50
CA ASP A 450 3.86 4.12 20.58
C ASP A 450 5.22 3.71 20.04
N LEU A 451 5.35 3.68 18.72
CA LEU A 451 6.54 3.21 18.01
C LEU A 451 7.03 4.27 17.02
N PRO A 452 8.35 4.48 16.90
CA PRO A 452 8.86 5.30 15.81
C PRO A 452 8.54 4.65 14.45
N LEU A 453 7.95 5.40 13.54
CA LEU A 453 7.54 4.88 12.24
C LEU A 453 8.71 4.22 11.49
N ASN A 454 9.89 4.81 11.54
CA ASN A 454 11.08 4.26 10.88
C ASN A 454 11.52 2.88 11.41
N GLU A 455 11.10 2.48 12.60
CA GLU A 455 11.44 1.16 13.17
C GLU A 455 10.45 0.06 12.77
N ILE A 456 9.29 0.44 12.20
CA ILE A 456 8.26 -0.52 11.77
C ILE A 456 8.20 -0.71 10.25
N ILE A 457 8.76 0.22 9.47
CA ILE A 457 8.66 0.21 8.00
C ILE A 457 9.34 -1.01 7.38
N TYR A 458 10.41 -1.53 7.97
CA TYR A 458 11.20 -2.58 7.32
C TYR A 458 10.68 -3.99 7.65
N ASP A 459 11.23 -4.62 8.64
CA ASP A 459 11.03 -6.04 8.94
C ASP A 459 10.16 -6.30 10.19
N PHE A 460 9.47 -5.25 10.71
CA PHE A 460 8.69 -5.38 11.94
C PHE A 460 7.52 -6.35 11.80
N PHE A 461 6.78 -6.27 10.69
CA PHE A 461 5.64 -7.13 10.45
C PHE A 461 6.05 -8.61 10.35
N ASP A 462 7.14 -8.89 9.63
CA ASP A 462 7.67 -10.25 9.50
C ASP A 462 8.21 -10.76 10.83
N ALA A 463 8.89 -9.92 11.60
CA ALA A 463 9.35 -10.25 12.94
C ALA A 463 8.18 -10.53 13.89
N LEU A 464 7.10 -9.75 13.78
CA LEU A 464 5.86 -9.93 14.56
C LEU A 464 5.23 -11.29 14.25
N LYS A 465 5.02 -11.59 12.97
CA LYS A 465 4.47 -12.87 12.50
C LYS A 465 5.35 -14.06 12.91
N SER A 466 6.65 -13.94 12.71
CA SER A 466 7.60 -15.01 13.09
C SER A 466 7.59 -15.29 14.59
N ARG A 467 7.62 -14.25 15.44
CA ARG A 467 7.66 -14.39 16.90
C ARG A 467 6.34 -14.86 17.50
N SER A 468 5.24 -14.64 16.80
CA SER A 468 3.90 -15.09 17.22
C SER A 468 3.42 -16.35 16.50
N ARG A 469 4.23 -16.97 15.64
CA ARG A 469 3.83 -18.07 14.75
C ARG A 469 2.60 -17.76 13.90
N GLY A 470 2.45 -16.50 13.48
CA GLY A 470 1.33 -16.03 12.69
C GLY A 470 0.10 -15.60 13.48
N TYR A 471 0.10 -15.72 14.83
CA TYR A 471 -1.06 -15.38 15.66
C TYR A 471 -1.18 -13.90 16.05
N ALA A 472 -0.20 -13.07 15.74
CA ALA A 472 -0.32 -11.64 16.00
C ALA A 472 -0.86 -10.90 14.77
N SER A 473 -1.84 -10.05 15.00
CA SER A 473 -2.26 -9.02 14.05
C SER A 473 -1.78 -7.64 14.52
N PHE A 474 -1.60 -6.75 13.57
CA PHE A 474 -1.01 -5.43 13.78
C PHE A 474 -1.74 -4.38 12.97
N ASP A 475 -2.09 -3.30 13.63
CA ASP A 475 -2.61 -2.09 13.02
C ASP A 475 -1.96 -0.88 13.66
N TYR A 476 -1.90 0.25 12.95
CA TYR A 476 -1.30 1.46 13.47
C TYR A 476 -1.90 2.72 12.84
N GLU A 477 -1.89 3.79 13.61
CA GLU A 477 -2.29 5.11 13.19
C GLU A 477 -1.16 6.11 13.43
N MET A 478 -1.05 7.11 12.54
CA MET A 478 -0.10 8.20 12.75
C MET A 478 -0.43 8.96 14.03
N LYS A 479 0.58 9.15 14.85
CA LYS A 479 0.58 10.02 16.02
C LYS A 479 1.26 11.35 15.68
N ASP A 480 1.89 11.97 16.62
CA ASP A 480 2.67 13.19 16.45
C ASP A 480 4.16 12.89 16.22
N TYR A 481 4.92 13.94 15.95
CA TYR A 481 6.37 13.90 15.92
C TYR A 481 6.94 13.99 17.32
N GLU A 482 7.96 13.19 17.62
CA GLU A 482 8.65 13.20 18.90
C GLU A 482 10.15 13.47 18.70
N ARG A 483 10.73 14.24 19.63
CA ARG A 483 12.16 14.54 19.63
C ARG A 483 12.98 13.29 19.82
N SER A 484 14.00 13.10 18.94
CA SER A 484 14.87 11.93 18.97
C SER A 484 16.32 12.28 18.64
N GLU A 485 17.27 11.52 19.21
CA GLU A 485 18.69 11.65 18.89
C GLU A 485 19.03 10.92 17.59
N LEU A 486 18.88 11.62 16.48
CA LEU A 486 19.08 11.10 15.15
C LEU A 486 20.42 11.54 14.58
N VAL A 487 21.02 10.68 13.75
CA VAL A 487 22.27 10.98 13.05
C VAL A 487 22.19 10.50 11.59
N LYS A 488 22.90 11.21 10.70
CA LYS A 488 23.06 10.76 9.33
C LYS A 488 24.15 9.71 9.27
N LEU A 489 23.83 8.55 8.72
CA LEU A 489 24.74 7.45 8.42
C LEU A 489 25.05 7.47 6.93
N ASP A 490 26.29 7.78 6.57
CA ASP A 490 26.78 7.79 5.20
C ASP A 490 27.51 6.50 4.87
N ILE A 491 27.27 5.95 3.68
CA ILE A 491 27.99 4.80 3.16
C ILE A 491 29.00 5.26 2.10
N LEU A 492 30.25 4.87 2.30
CA LEU A 492 31.33 5.12 1.36
C LEU A 492 31.79 3.81 0.72
N ILE A 493 31.80 3.77 -0.61
CA ILE A 493 32.33 2.66 -1.40
C ILE A 493 33.57 3.14 -2.12
N ASN A 494 34.68 2.43 -1.93
CA ASN A 494 36.02 2.82 -2.42
C ASN A 494 36.44 4.24 -1.97
N LYS A 495 35.95 4.69 -0.77
CA LYS A 495 36.14 6.01 -0.15
C LYS A 495 35.30 7.14 -0.76
N GLU A 496 34.46 6.89 -1.72
CA GLU A 496 33.51 7.83 -2.29
C GLU A 496 32.16 7.65 -1.62
N MET A 497 31.54 8.74 -1.18
CA MET A 497 30.22 8.73 -0.58
C MET A 497 29.17 8.45 -1.65
N VAL A 498 28.28 7.51 -1.36
CA VAL A 498 27.14 7.18 -2.21
C VAL A 498 25.88 7.78 -1.57
N ASP A 499 25.43 8.91 -2.09
CA ASP A 499 24.30 9.68 -1.57
C ASP A 499 22.99 8.87 -1.49
N ALA A 500 22.76 8.01 -2.47
CA ALA A 500 21.61 7.10 -2.52
C ALA A 500 21.59 6.02 -1.41
N LEU A 501 22.72 5.83 -0.70
CA LEU A 501 22.88 4.91 0.42
C LEU A 501 23.08 5.63 1.77
N SER A 502 22.63 6.90 1.86
CA SER A 502 22.65 7.64 3.13
C SER A 502 21.33 7.44 3.88
N PHE A 503 21.38 7.33 5.21
CA PHE A 503 20.23 7.06 6.08
C PHE A 503 20.22 8.00 7.28
N ILE A 504 19.02 8.24 7.80
CA ILE A 504 18.84 8.81 9.14
C ILE A 504 18.55 7.65 10.09
N VAL A 505 19.35 7.55 11.14
CA VAL A 505 19.24 6.45 12.13
C VAL A 505 19.33 6.99 13.53
N PHE A 506 18.77 6.26 14.49
CA PHE A 506 18.94 6.56 15.90
C PHE A 506 20.41 6.40 16.29
N LYS A 507 20.97 7.37 17.01
CA LYS A 507 22.39 7.50 17.31
C LYS A 507 22.99 6.24 17.96
N GLU A 508 22.28 5.66 18.94
CA GLU A 508 22.77 4.46 19.63
C GLU A 508 22.82 3.23 18.73
N SER A 509 21.89 3.12 17.75
CA SER A 509 21.83 2.01 16.81
C SER A 509 22.74 2.19 15.58
N ALA A 510 23.36 3.38 15.39
CA ALA A 510 24.11 3.73 14.19
C ALA A 510 25.26 2.76 13.88
N TYR A 511 26.00 2.32 14.91
CA TYR A 511 27.12 1.38 14.74
C TYR A 511 26.63 0.01 14.24
N GLU A 512 25.61 -0.54 14.88
CA GLU A 512 25.10 -1.87 14.54
C GLU A 512 24.48 -1.87 13.13
N ARG A 513 23.67 -0.85 12.81
CA ARG A 513 23.09 -0.68 11.46
C ARG A 513 24.19 -0.49 10.41
N GLY A 514 25.15 0.40 10.64
CA GLY A 514 26.26 0.63 9.72
C GLY A 514 27.10 -0.62 9.46
N ARG A 515 27.33 -1.43 10.48
CA ARG A 515 28.03 -2.71 10.35
C ARG A 515 27.24 -3.71 9.51
N LYS A 516 25.95 -3.92 9.81
CA LYS A 516 25.07 -4.82 9.04
C LYS A 516 24.98 -4.41 7.57
N MET A 517 24.87 -3.10 7.29
CA MET A 517 24.86 -2.57 5.92
C MET A 517 26.19 -2.87 5.19
N CYS A 518 27.33 -2.62 5.82
CA CYS A 518 28.62 -2.94 5.21
C CYS A 518 28.76 -4.44 4.93
N GLU A 519 28.27 -5.32 5.81
CA GLU A 519 28.27 -6.77 5.64
C GLU A 519 27.38 -7.20 4.46
N LYS A 520 26.14 -6.67 4.34
CA LYS A 520 25.22 -6.92 3.22
C LYS A 520 25.85 -6.46 1.89
N LEU A 521 26.27 -5.19 1.80
CA LEU A 521 26.89 -4.62 0.59
C LEU A 521 28.13 -5.39 0.13
N LYS A 522 28.91 -5.94 1.05
CA LYS A 522 30.06 -6.80 0.72
C LYS A 522 29.65 -8.08 -0.02
N GLY A 523 28.44 -8.59 0.24
CA GLY A 523 27.89 -9.75 -0.47
C GLY A 523 27.51 -9.41 -1.90
N GLU A 524 26.92 -8.25 -2.12
CA GLU A 524 26.36 -7.81 -3.40
C GLU A 524 27.37 -7.20 -4.35
N ILE A 525 28.35 -6.45 -3.82
CA ILE A 525 29.35 -5.78 -4.68
C ILE A 525 30.31 -6.82 -5.27
N PRO A 526 30.41 -6.91 -6.61
CA PRO A 526 31.26 -7.88 -7.28
C PRO A 526 32.74 -7.63 -7.00
N ARG A 527 33.53 -8.71 -6.99
CA ARG A 527 34.99 -8.61 -6.79
C ARG A 527 35.65 -8.00 -8.02
N HIS A 528 36.43 -6.96 -7.81
CA HIS A 528 37.26 -6.32 -8.81
C HIS A 528 38.72 -6.78 -8.71
N LEU A 529 39.56 -6.30 -9.62
CA LEU A 529 41.01 -6.58 -9.58
C LEU A 529 41.75 -5.88 -8.43
N PHE A 530 41.07 -5.03 -7.67
CA PHE A 530 41.56 -4.30 -6.50
C PHE A 530 40.59 -4.49 -5.31
N GLU A 531 41.04 -4.15 -4.12
CA GLU A 531 40.20 -4.20 -2.91
C GLU A 531 39.28 -2.99 -2.85
N ILE A 532 38.00 -3.24 -2.56
CA ILE A 532 36.99 -2.21 -2.40
C ILE A 532 36.65 -2.11 -0.91
N PRO A 533 37.05 -1.04 -0.21
CA PRO A 533 36.59 -0.78 1.14
C PRO A 533 35.15 -0.26 1.09
N ILE A 534 34.28 -0.82 1.92
CA ILE A 534 32.92 -0.36 2.20
C ILE A 534 32.95 0.17 3.63
N GLN A 535 32.53 1.41 3.83
CA GLN A 535 32.66 2.09 5.10
C GLN A 535 31.36 2.79 5.45
N ALA A 536 30.95 2.70 6.71
CA ALA A 536 29.86 3.48 7.27
C ALA A 536 30.44 4.60 8.14
N ALA A 537 29.95 5.81 7.95
CA ALA A 537 30.44 7.00 8.64
C ALA A 537 29.30 7.83 9.23
N VAL A 538 29.53 8.46 10.37
CA VAL A 538 28.66 9.45 11.02
C VAL A 538 29.45 10.73 11.24
N GLY A 539 28.99 11.86 10.69
CA GLY A 539 29.68 13.14 10.79
C GLY A 539 31.13 13.07 10.25
N GLY A 540 31.36 12.30 9.19
CA GLY A 540 32.68 12.10 8.60
C GLY A 540 33.58 11.09 9.35
N LYS A 541 33.20 10.61 10.52
CA LYS A 541 33.94 9.60 11.29
C LYS A 541 33.49 8.20 10.88
N ILE A 542 34.42 7.38 10.41
CA ILE A 542 34.16 5.97 10.07
C ILE A 542 33.87 5.20 11.35
N ILE A 543 32.70 4.57 11.42
CA ILE A 543 32.24 3.76 12.55
C ILE A 543 32.28 2.26 12.24
N ALA A 544 32.08 1.84 10.99
CA ALA A 544 32.17 0.45 10.58
C ALA A 544 32.88 0.33 9.23
N ARG A 545 33.49 -0.83 8.97
CA ARG A 545 34.21 -1.09 7.71
C ARG A 545 34.20 -2.56 7.38
N GLU A 546 33.90 -2.84 6.11
CA GLU A 546 34.11 -4.13 5.46
C GLU A 546 34.97 -3.97 4.20
N THR A 547 35.43 -5.05 3.63
CA THR A 547 36.30 -5.01 2.43
C THR A 547 35.94 -6.16 1.49
N VAL A 548 35.59 -5.82 0.24
CA VAL A 548 35.50 -6.79 -0.85
C VAL A 548 36.89 -7.12 -1.33
N LYS A 549 37.31 -8.38 -1.17
CA LYS A 549 38.65 -8.81 -1.52
C LYS A 549 38.87 -8.80 -3.04
N ALA A 550 40.05 -8.35 -3.48
CA ALA A 550 40.41 -8.37 -4.88
C ALA A 550 40.42 -9.80 -5.47
N LEU A 551 40.04 -9.90 -6.75
CA LEU A 551 40.24 -11.11 -7.53
C LEU A 551 41.74 -11.45 -7.55
N ARG A 552 42.12 -12.67 -7.16
CA ARG A 552 43.48 -13.17 -7.27
C ARG A 552 43.65 -13.87 -8.63
N LYS A 553 44.44 -13.27 -9.52
CA LYS A 553 45.02 -14.00 -10.63
C LYS A 553 46.20 -14.81 -10.09
N ASP A 554 46.22 -16.12 -10.27
CA ASP A 554 47.38 -16.93 -9.91
C ASP A 554 48.52 -16.68 -10.90
N VAL A 555 49.29 -15.64 -10.58
CA VAL A 555 50.47 -15.26 -11.41
C VAL A 555 51.62 -16.22 -11.25
N LEU A 556 51.55 -17.15 -10.27
CA LEU A 556 52.56 -18.13 -9.98
C LEU A 556 52.33 -19.49 -10.66
N ALA A 557 51.11 -19.71 -11.21
CA ALA A 557 50.74 -20.98 -11.88
C ALA A 557 51.70 -21.38 -13.02
N LYS A 558 52.35 -20.41 -13.67
CA LYS A 558 53.31 -20.62 -14.75
C LYS A 558 54.78 -20.65 -14.29
N CYS A 559 55.03 -20.53 -12.98
CA CYS A 559 56.40 -20.58 -12.44
C CYS A 559 56.79 -22.00 -12.05
N TYR A 560 57.32 -22.75 -13.01
CA TYR A 560 57.96 -24.05 -12.76
C TYR A 560 59.36 -23.82 -12.13
N GLY A 561 59.62 -24.41 -10.94
CA GLY A 561 60.90 -24.38 -10.26
C GLY A 561 61.05 -23.40 -9.11
N GLY A 562 62.11 -23.57 -8.31
CA GLY A 562 62.32 -22.92 -7.02
C GLY A 562 62.80 -21.46 -7.05
N ASP A 563 62.66 -20.70 -8.14
CA ASP A 563 63.12 -19.31 -8.21
C ASP A 563 62.23 -18.36 -7.35
N ILE A 564 62.65 -18.21 -6.11
CA ILE A 564 62.01 -17.39 -5.09
C ILE A 564 62.03 -15.90 -5.49
N SER A 565 63.08 -15.44 -6.14
CA SER A 565 63.27 -14.04 -6.54
C SER A 565 62.25 -13.64 -7.62
N ARG A 566 62.03 -14.51 -8.61
CA ARG A 566 61.05 -14.31 -9.67
C ARG A 566 59.60 -14.32 -9.13
N LYS A 567 59.31 -15.22 -8.17
CA LYS A 567 58.00 -15.27 -7.49
C LYS A 567 57.73 -13.99 -6.71
N LYS A 568 58.69 -13.48 -5.93
CA LYS A 568 58.58 -12.20 -5.22
C LYS A 568 58.32 -11.04 -6.17
N LYS A 569 59.10 -10.94 -7.26
CA LYS A 569 58.99 -9.85 -8.25
C LYS A 569 57.65 -9.86 -8.98
N LEU A 570 57.06 -11.04 -9.27
CA LEU A 570 55.74 -11.16 -9.86
C LEU A 570 54.62 -10.75 -8.89
N LEU A 571 54.74 -11.10 -7.60
CA LEU A 571 53.82 -10.69 -6.55
C LEU A 571 53.88 -9.18 -6.29
N GLU A 572 55.07 -8.57 -6.31
CA GLU A 572 55.25 -7.12 -6.19
C GLU A 572 54.62 -6.36 -7.37
N LYS A 573 54.87 -6.79 -8.62
CA LYS A 573 54.21 -6.22 -9.81
C LYS A 573 52.69 -6.34 -9.77
N GLN A 574 52.16 -7.45 -9.27
CA GLN A 574 50.74 -7.64 -9.08
C GLN A 574 50.21 -6.65 -8.04
N LYS A 575 50.91 -6.44 -6.93
CA LYS A 575 50.56 -5.50 -5.87
C LYS A 575 50.56 -4.05 -6.38
N GLU A 576 51.61 -3.66 -7.14
CA GLU A 576 51.69 -2.33 -7.75
C GLU A 576 50.58 -2.11 -8.81
N GLY A 577 50.32 -3.11 -9.66
CA GLY A 577 49.23 -3.06 -10.65
C GLY A 577 47.86 -2.86 -9.99
N LYS A 578 47.59 -3.59 -8.91
CA LYS A 578 46.35 -3.41 -8.12
C LYS A 578 46.27 -2.02 -7.49
N LYS A 579 47.38 -1.46 -7.01
CA LYS A 579 47.43 -0.11 -6.45
C LYS A 579 47.12 0.96 -7.50
N ARG A 580 47.64 0.81 -8.73
CA ARG A 580 47.31 1.73 -9.86
C ARG A 580 45.86 1.60 -10.30
N MET A 581 45.33 0.39 -10.45
CA MET A 581 43.94 0.15 -10.83
C MET A 581 42.97 0.73 -9.80
N ARG A 582 43.28 0.71 -8.51
CA ARG A 582 42.48 1.34 -7.45
C ARG A 582 42.43 2.87 -7.57
N GLN A 583 43.45 3.50 -8.16
CA GLN A 583 43.47 4.97 -8.34
C GLN A 583 42.64 5.45 -9.54
N VAL A 584 42.29 4.56 -10.47
CA VAL A 584 41.65 4.90 -11.76
C VAL A 584 40.30 4.16 -11.96
N GLY A 585 40.05 3.12 -11.15
CA GLY A 585 38.87 2.27 -11.35
C GLY A 585 37.61 2.81 -10.68
N ASN A 586 36.58 3.11 -11.45
CA ASN A 586 35.22 3.28 -10.95
C ASN A 586 34.69 1.91 -10.47
N VAL A 587 33.95 1.94 -9.38
CA VAL A 587 33.24 0.75 -8.88
C VAL A 587 31.79 0.87 -9.33
N GLU A 588 31.37 -0.03 -10.20
CA GLU A 588 29.95 -0.20 -10.51
C GLU A 588 29.25 -0.82 -9.30
N ILE A 589 28.19 -0.16 -8.85
CA ILE A 589 27.32 -0.62 -7.77
C ILE A 589 26.12 -1.27 -8.45
N PRO A 590 25.93 -2.59 -8.33
CA PRO A 590 24.79 -3.26 -8.94
C PRO A 590 23.48 -2.82 -8.27
N GLN A 591 22.38 -2.93 -9.00
CA GLN A 591 21.05 -2.54 -8.53
C GLN A 591 20.65 -3.26 -7.23
N GLU A 592 21.00 -4.54 -7.15
CA GLU A 592 20.74 -5.39 -5.99
C GLU A 592 21.40 -4.85 -4.71
N ALA A 593 22.51 -4.12 -4.84
CA ALA A 593 23.18 -3.52 -3.68
C ALA A 593 22.33 -2.42 -3.01
N PHE A 594 21.55 -1.67 -3.77
CA PHE A 594 20.64 -0.65 -3.21
C PHE A 594 19.46 -1.29 -2.49
N MET A 595 18.96 -2.41 -3.00
CA MET A 595 17.86 -3.17 -2.39
C MET A 595 18.33 -3.98 -1.17
N SER A 596 19.53 -4.53 -1.19
CA SER A 596 20.07 -5.37 -0.10
C SER A 596 20.26 -4.64 1.22
N VAL A 597 20.24 -3.31 1.20
CA VAL A 597 20.42 -2.48 2.39
C VAL A 597 19.13 -2.34 3.21
N LEU A 598 18.01 -2.77 2.66
CA LEU A 598 16.68 -2.84 3.27
C LEU A 598 16.51 -4.01 4.28
#